data_aff8729bea19ddfc3e947c7f67ae56dc
#
_entry.id   aff8729bea19ddfc3e947c7f67ae56dc
#
_cell.length_a   1.000
_cell.length_b   1.000
_cell.length_c   1.000
_cell.angle_alpha   90.00
_cell.angle_beta   90.00
_cell.angle_gamma   90.00
#
_symmetry.space_group_name_H-M   'P 1'
#
loop_
_entity.id
_entity.type
_entity.pdbx_description
1 polymer ?
#
loop_
_entity_poly.entity_id
_entity_poly.type
_entity_poly.pdbx_seq_one_letter_code
_entity_poly.pdbx_strand_id
1 'polypeptide(L)'
;MEILLATHNEHKKDEIQEILGKKYHVTSLTDYQLFDEIEENGTTFHENALIKAKYCFEKTGKPSVGDDSGLVIPALDGRPGIFSARYAEKHDFEANIQKVLTEMQDIEDREAYFITVMCLVDEIGENYFEGRVYGTISKEKRGEKGFGYDPIFIPKGYEISFAEMPSKQKNSISHRSEAVGKFLKFLNKE
;
A
#
# COMPACT_ATOMS: atom_id res chain seq x y z
N MET A 1 9.60 -19.89 4.69
CA MET A 1 8.19 -19.72 5.09
C MET A 1 7.46 -19.03 3.97
N GLU A 2 6.30 -19.53 3.58
CA GLU A 2 5.42 -18.91 2.57
C GLU A 2 4.51 -17.87 3.23
N ILE A 3 4.28 -16.74 2.53
CA ILE A 3 3.33 -15.71 2.92
C ILE A 3 2.38 -15.50 1.74
N LEU A 4 1.12 -15.86 1.93
CA LEU A 4 0.08 -15.69 0.93
C LEU A 4 -0.52 -14.28 1.04
N LEU A 5 -0.29 -13.47 0.02
CA LEU A 5 -0.76 -12.09 -0.06
C LEU A 5 -2.03 -12.01 -0.92
N ALA A 6 -3.11 -11.52 -0.35
CA ALA A 6 -4.41 -11.36 -1.01
C ALA A 6 -4.41 -10.13 -1.95
N THR A 7 -3.64 -10.20 -3.02
CA THR A 7 -3.50 -9.11 -4.01
C THR A 7 -3.30 -9.65 -5.41
N HIS A 8 -3.78 -8.87 -6.40
CA HIS A 8 -3.42 -9.01 -7.82
C HIS A 8 -2.38 -7.96 -8.25
N ASN A 9 -1.94 -7.10 -7.33
CA ASN A 9 -0.98 -6.03 -7.62
C ASN A 9 0.45 -6.54 -7.49
N GLU A 10 1.10 -6.86 -8.62
CA GLU A 10 2.47 -7.37 -8.64
C GLU A 10 3.48 -6.36 -8.07
N HIS A 11 3.28 -5.04 -8.24
CA HIS A 11 4.16 -4.05 -7.62
C HIS A 11 4.16 -4.13 -6.09
N LYS A 12 3.00 -4.37 -5.47
CA LYS A 12 2.90 -4.58 -4.02
C LYS A 12 3.59 -5.87 -3.59
N LYS A 13 3.37 -6.96 -4.34
CA LYS A 13 4.02 -8.26 -4.10
C LYS A 13 5.53 -8.13 -4.14
N ASP A 14 6.06 -7.48 -5.17
CA ASP A 14 7.50 -7.28 -5.37
C ASP A 14 8.12 -6.44 -4.25
N GLU A 15 7.50 -5.31 -3.87
CA GLU A 15 7.97 -4.50 -2.76
C GLU A 15 7.97 -5.27 -1.44
N ILE A 16 6.90 -6.01 -1.13
CA ILE A 16 6.81 -6.83 0.09
C ILE A 16 7.87 -7.93 0.06
N GLN A 17 8.05 -8.62 -1.06
CA GLN A 17 9.09 -9.64 -1.24
C GLN A 17 10.50 -9.08 -1.02
N GLU A 18 10.78 -7.88 -1.58
CA GLU A 18 12.08 -7.23 -1.40
C GLU A 18 12.35 -6.88 0.06
N ILE A 19 11.34 -6.35 0.78
CA ILE A 19 11.44 -5.99 2.20
C ILE A 19 11.62 -7.24 3.08
N LEU A 20 10.86 -8.29 2.82
CA LEU A 20 10.92 -9.55 3.59
C LEU A 20 12.22 -10.33 3.35
N GLY A 21 12.86 -10.12 2.18
CA GLY A 21 14.07 -10.81 1.79
C GLY A 21 13.87 -12.31 1.51
N LYS A 22 14.98 -13.03 1.34
CA LYS A 22 14.99 -14.43 0.87
C LYS A 22 14.48 -15.47 1.87
N LYS A 23 14.32 -15.10 3.14
CA LYS A 23 13.81 -16.02 4.18
C LYS A 23 12.34 -16.37 3.95
N TYR A 24 11.61 -15.47 3.34
CA TYR A 24 10.18 -15.59 3.07
C TYR A 24 9.92 -15.65 1.58
N HIS A 25 8.90 -16.39 1.18
CA HIS A 25 8.43 -16.47 -0.20
C HIS A 25 7.01 -15.91 -0.26
N VAL A 26 6.82 -14.81 -0.97
CA VAL A 26 5.52 -14.17 -1.12
C VAL A 26 4.82 -14.76 -2.33
N THR A 27 3.65 -15.32 -2.09
CA THR A 27 2.73 -15.78 -3.14
C THR A 27 1.53 -14.82 -3.21
N SER A 28 0.87 -14.74 -4.36
CA SER A 28 -0.28 -13.88 -4.61
C SER A 28 -1.51 -14.70 -4.97
N LEU A 29 -2.65 -14.04 -5.13
CA LEU A 29 -3.88 -14.67 -5.62
C LEU A 29 -3.68 -15.35 -6.98
N THR A 30 -2.87 -14.76 -7.85
CA THR A 30 -2.55 -15.31 -9.18
C THR A 30 -1.83 -16.65 -9.07
N ASP A 31 -0.89 -16.79 -8.13
CA ASP A 31 -0.16 -18.05 -7.90
C ASP A 31 -1.10 -19.19 -7.45
N TYR A 32 -2.22 -18.83 -6.81
CA TYR A 32 -3.29 -19.75 -6.39
C TYR A 32 -4.44 -19.89 -7.40
N GLN A 33 -4.31 -19.30 -8.59
CA GLN A 33 -5.34 -19.30 -9.64
C GLN A 33 -6.68 -18.72 -9.15
N LEU A 34 -6.64 -17.79 -8.21
CA LEU A 34 -7.78 -17.03 -7.72
C LEU A 34 -7.84 -15.72 -8.51
N PHE A 35 -8.73 -15.64 -9.48
CA PHE A 35 -8.83 -14.51 -10.41
C PHE A 35 -10.04 -13.61 -10.14
N ASP A 36 -10.87 -13.98 -9.16
CA ASP A 36 -12.04 -13.19 -8.80
C ASP A 36 -11.60 -11.81 -8.29
N GLU A 37 -12.31 -10.78 -8.70
CA GLU A 37 -12.14 -9.45 -8.14
C GLU A 37 -12.74 -9.40 -6.73
N ILE A 38 -11.92 -9.02 -5.74
CA ILE A 38 -12.40 -8.86 -4.37
C ILE A 38 -13.03 -7.48 -4.25
N GLU A 39 -14.32 -7.43 -3.93
CA GLU A 39 -15.04 -6.18 -3.72
C GLU A 39 -14.60 -5.51 -2.42
N GLU A 40 -13.89 -4.39 -2.54
CA GLU A 40 -13.45 -3.56 -1.41
C GLU A 40 -14.56 -2.55 -1.04
N ASN A 41 -15.54 -3.01 -0.26
CA ASN A 41 -16.69 -2.21 0.18
C ASN A 41 -16.54 -1.68 1.62
N GLY A 42 -15.38 -1.82 2.24
CA GLY A 42 -15.05 -1.25 3.52
C GLY A 42 -14.94 0.27 3.48
N THR A 43 -15.12 0.90 4.63
CA THR A 43 -15.04 2.35 4.82
C THR A 43 -13.68 2.79 5.37
N THR A 44 -12.83 1.85 5.73
CA THR A 44 -11.48 2.05 6.27
C THR A 44 -10.47 1.14 5.60
N PHE A 45 -9.18 1.52 5.67
CA PHE A 45 -8.09 0.66 5.24
C PHE A 45 -8.06 -0.69 5.99
N HIS A 46 -8.43 -0.69 7.28
CA HIS A 46 -8.49 -1.91 8.09
C HIS A 46 -9.57 -2.86 7.58
N GLU A 47 -10.77 -2.35 7.30
CA GLU A 47 -11.87 -3.17 6.76
C GLU A 47 -11.51 -3.75 5.39
N ASN A 48 -10.94 -2.96 4.48
CA ASN A 48 -10.55 -3.45 3.17
C ASN A 48 -9.41 -4.49 3.24
N ALA A 49 -8.41 -4.28 4.10
CA ALA A 49 -7.36 -5.27 4.33
C ALA A 49 -7.94 -6.58 4.87
N LEU A 50 -8.87 -6.51 5.83
CA LEU A 50 -9.56 -7.67 6.40
C LEU A 50 -10.38 -8.43 5.36
N ILE A 51 -11.19 -7.73 4.56
CA ILE A 51 -12.01 -8.32 3.50
C ILE A 51 -11.13 -9.17 2.58
N LYS A 52 -10.00 -8.63 2.14
CA LYS A 52 -9.06 -9.33 1.26
C LYS A 52 -8.43 -10.55 1.94
N ALA A 53 -7.96 -10.40 3.18
CA ALA A 53 -7.36 -11.50 3.93
C ALA A 53 -8.35 -12.64 4.18
N LYS A 54 -9.59 -12.32 4.61
CA LYS A 54 -10.66 -13.30 4.83
C LYS A 54 -11.02 -14.06 3.56
N TYR A 55 -11.23 -13.35 2.45
CA TYR A 55 -11.50 -13.98 1.16
C TYR A 55 -10.44 -15.04 0.82
N CYS A 56 -9.16 -14.67 0.95
CA CYS A 56 -8.07 -15.56 0.62
C CYS A 56 -7.98 -16.76 1.58
N PHE A 57 -8.15 -16.53 2.89
CA PHE A 57 -8.18 -17.58 3.91
C PHE A 57 -9.34 -18.56 3.68
N GLU A 58 -10.54 -18.08 3.40
CA GLU A 58 -11.72 -18.92 3.11
C GLU A 58 -11.55 -19.77 1.85
N LYS A 59 -10.89 -19.24 0.82
CA LYS A 59 -10.65 -19.97 -0.45
C LYS A 59 -9.55 -21.00 -0.34
N THR A 60 -8.53 -20.78 0.50
CA THR A 60 -7.30 -21.60 0.52
C THR A 60 -7.13 -22.43 1.78
N GLY A 61 -7.80 -22.06 2.87
CA GLY A 61 -7.57 -22.63 4.20
C GLY A 61 -6.18 -22.33 4.78
N LYS A 62 -5.45 -21.35 4.20
CA LYS A 62 -4.09 -21.00 4.62
C LYS A 62 -4.07 -19.62 5.28
N PRO A 63 -3.19 -19.40 6.29
CA PRO A 63 -2.95 -18.06 6.81
C PRO A 63 -2.66 -17.08 5.67
N SER A 64 -3.45 -16.01 5.61
CA SER A 64 -3.46 -15.09 4.47
C SER A 64 -3.31 -13.65 4.93
N VAL A 65 -2.56 -12.87 4.18
CA VAL A 65 -2.33 -11.45 4.46
C VAL A 65 -3.06 -10.61 3.42
N GLY A 66 -4.00 -9.79 3.86
CA GLY A 66 -4.57 -8.71 3.03
C GLY A 66 -3.84 -7.40 3.29
N ASP A 67 -3.69 -6.56 2.28
CA ASP A 67 -3.19 -5.21 2.45
C ASP A 67 -4.11 -4.18 1.80
N ASP A 68 -4.29 -3.05 2.45
CA ASP A 68 -4.86 -1.87 1.83
C ASP A 68 -3.97 -0.66 2.07
N SER A 69 -3.78 0.15 1.02
CA SER A 69 -2.82 1.26 1.04
C SER A 69 -3.37 2.45 0.28
N GLY A 70 -3.05 3.64 0.75
CA GLY A 70 -3.47 4.84 0.06
C GLY A 70 -2.69 6.08 0.46
N LEU A 71 -2.89 7.13 -0.34
CA LEU A 71 -2.44 8.48 -0.08
C LEU A 71 -3.54 9.23 0.65
N VAL A 72 -3.18 9.90 1.73
CA VAL A 72 -4.10 10.74 2.52
C VAL A 72 -3.58 12.16 2.53
N ILE A 73 -4.42 13.10 2.13
CA ILE A 73 -4.10 14.53 2.05
C ILE A 73 -5.10 15.27 2.94
N PRO A 74 -4.69 15.73 4.14
CA PRO A 74 -5.58 16.42 5.07
C PRO A 74 -6.30 17.63 4.45
N ALA A 75 -5.60 18.42 3.64
CA ALA A 75 -6.17 19.57 2.94
C ALA A 75 -7.27 19.21 1.91
N LEU A 76 -7.40 17.93 1.55
CA LEU A 76 -8.47 17.38 0.72
C LEU A 76 -9.45 16.52 1.56
N ASP A 77 -9.63 16.79 2.85
CA ASP A 77 -10.48 16.00 3.76
C ASP A 77 -10.11 14.51 3.80
N GLY A 78 -8.82 14.21 3.67
CA GLY A 78 -8.27 12.86 3.66
C GLY A 78 -8.34 12.13 2.32
N ARG A 79 -8.86 12.77 1.27
CA ARG A 79 -8.87 12.18 -0.10
C ARG A 79 -7.46 12.14 -0.69
N PRO A 80 -7.14 11.19 -1.57
CA PRO A 80 -7.97 10.09 -2.07
C PRO A 80 -8.29 8.98 -1.06
N GLY A 81 -7.49 8.76 0.00
CA GLY A 81 -7.76 7.78 1.05
C GLY A 81 -7.91 6.36 0.50
N ILE A 82 -8.96 5.65 0.92
CA ILE A 82 -9.29 4.28 0.45
C ILE A 82 -9.63 4.21 -1.05
N PHE A 83 -9.86 5.35 -1.69
CA PHE A 83 -10.12 5.44 -3.13
C PHE A 83 -8.84 5.65 -3.96
N SER A 84 -7.65 5.54 -3.37
CA SER A 84 -6.37 5.86 -4.03
C SER A 84 -6.17 5.14 -5.37
N ALA A 85 -6.58 3.89 -5.49
CA ALA A 85 -6.43 3.12 -6.73
C ALA A 85 -7.46 3.48 -7.83
N ARG A 86 -8.50 4.25 -7.49
CA ARG A 86 -9.65 4.57 -8.35
C ARG A 86 -10.16 6.01 -8.18
N TYR A 87 -9.27 6.95 -7.83
CA TYR A 87 -9.65 8.30 -7.44
C TYR A 87 -10.24 9.12 -8.61
N ALA A 88 -9.64 9.04 -9.78
CA ALA A 88 -10.20 9.54 -11.03
C ALA A 88 -10.72 8.37 -11.86
N GLU A 89 -9.85 7.37 -12.07
CA GLU A 89 -10.16 6.19 -12.86
C GLU A 89 -9.47 4.96 -12.28
N LYS A 90 -10.12 3.80 -12.37
CA LYS A 90 -9.63 2.54 -11.78
C LYS A 90 -8.34 2.09 -12.48
N HIS A 91 -7.27 1.97 -11.69
CA HIS A 91 -5.92 1.57 -12.13
C HIS A 91 -5.25 2.49 -13.15
N ASP A 92 -5.78 3.68 -13.42
CA ASP A 92 -5.09 4.72 -14.18
C ASP A 92 -4.32 5.64 -13.25
N PHE A 93 -3.04 5.35 -13.07
CA PHE A 93 -2.17 6.13 -12.17
C PHE A 93 -2.02 7.57 -12.66
N GLU A 94 -1.96 7.79 -13.98
CA GLU A 94 -1.81 9.12 -14.53
C GLU A 94 -3.03 9.98 -14.26
N ALA A 95 -4.23 9.47 -14.58
CA ALA A 95 -5.48 10.17 -14.28
C ALA A 95 -5.65 10.48 -12.80
N ASN A 96 -5.29 9.52 -11.92
CA ASN A 96 -5.38 9.69 -10.48
C ASN A 96 -4.40 10.77 -9.97
N ILE A 97 -3.16 10.80 -10.46
CA ILE A 97 -2.17 11.85 -10.15
C ILE A 97 -2.66 13.22 -10.61
N GLN A 98 -3.12 13.33 -11.86
CA GLN A 98 -3.58 14.60 -12.43
C GLN A 98 -4.76 15.17 -11.63
N LYS A 99 -5.68 14.33 -11.18
CA LYS A 99 -6.79 14.77 -10.31
C LYS A 99 -6.27 15.36 -9.00
N VAL A 100 -5.33 14.68 -8.32
CA VAL A 100 -4.73 15.21 -7.08
C VAL A 100 -4.04 16.53 -7.35
N LEU A 101 -3.22 16.65 -8.39
CA LEU A 101 -2.50 17.88 -8.72
C LEU A 101 -3.47 19.02 -9.02
N THR A 102 -4.57 18.76 -9.74
CA THR A 102 -5.61 19.74 -10.05
C THR A 102 -6.32 20.23 -8.79
N GLU A 103 -6.74 19.31 -7.91
CA GLU A 103 -7.42 19.68 -6.66
C GLU A 103 -6.49 20.40 -5.68
N MET A 104 -5.17 20.19 -5.78
CA MET A 104 -4.15 20.83 -4.96
C MET A 104 -3.57 22.12 -5.57
N GLN A 105 -4.05 22.59 -6.73
CA GLN A 105 -3.43 23.67 -7.49
C GLN A 105 -3.29 24.96 -6.68
N ASP A 106 -4.33 25.36 -5.96
CA ASP A 106 -4.39 26.61 -5.18
C ASP A 106 -4.25 26.39 -3.66
N ILE A 107 -3.84 25.17 -3.25
CA ILE A 107 -3.67 24.80 -1.85
C ILE A 107 -2.22 24.94 -1.44
N GLU A 108 -1.94 25.78 -0.43
CA GLU A 108 -0.60 25.99 0.13
C GLU A 108 -0.18 24.87 1.07
N ASP A 109 -1.11 24.38 1.91
CA ASP A 109 -0.86 23.23 2.77
C ASP A 109 -0.86 21.95 1.94
N ARG A 110 0.33 21.42 1.75
CA ARG A 110 0.56 20.25 0.91
C ARG A 110 0.95 19.01 1.72
N GLU A 111 0.75 19.07 3.05
CA GLU A 111 1.03 17.91 3.90
C GLU A 111 0.21 16.70 3.47
N ALA A 112 0.86 15.54 3.46
CA ALA A 112 0.25 14.27 3.09
C ALA A 112 0.96 13.13 3.79
N TYR A 113 0.33 11.96 3.80
CA TYR A 113 1.00 10.73 4.18
C TYR A 113 0.49 9.55 3.37
N PHE A 114 1.37 8.60 3.14
CA PHE A 114 0.95 7.27 2.74
C PHE A 114 0.68 6.41 3.96
N ILE A 115 -0.30 5.55 3.85
CA ILE A 115 -0.63 4.52 4.84
C ILE A 115 -0.71 3.16 4.17
N THR A 116 -0.23 2.13 4.86
CA THR A 116 -0.52 0.71 4.57
C THR A 116 -1.07 0.08 5.83
N VAL A 117 -2.16 -0.63 5.70
CA VAL A 117 -2.67 -1.57 6.71
C VAL A 117 -2.55 -2.97 6.15
N MET A 118 -1.83 -3.84 6.85
CA MET A 118 -1.78 -5.28 6.59
C MET A 118 -2.64 -5.98 7.63
N CYS A 119 -3.41 -6.98 7.21
CA CYS A 119 -4.19 -7.83 8.10
C CYS A 119 -3.81 -9.29 7.83
N LEU A 120 -3.28 -9.98 8.85
CA LEU A 120 -3.12 -11.43 8.84
C LEU A 120 -4.41 -12.07 9.37
N VAL A 121 -4.96 -13.00 8.62
CA VAL A 121 -6.06 -13.88 9.05
C VAL A 121 -5.57 -15.32 9.05
N ASP A 122 -5.73 -15.99 10.19
CA ASP A 122 -5.43 -17.40 10.40
C ASP A 122 -6.50 -18.09 11.24
N GLU A 123 -6.26 -19.33 11.68
CA GLU A 123 -7.21 -20.10 12.50
C GLU A 123 -7.43 -19.50 13.91
N ILE A 124 -6.51 -18.66 14.39
CA ILE A 124 -6.55 -18.05 15.72
C ILE A 124 -7.38 -16.76 15.69
N GLY A 125 -7.34 -16.03 14.56
CA GLY A 125 -8.06 -14.77 14.41
C GLY A 125 -7.42 -13.80 13.42
N GLU A 126 -7.50 -12.51 13.74
CA GLU A 126 -7.01 -11.44 12.88
C GLU A 126 -6.02 -10.53 13.62
N ASN A 127 -4.92 -10.18 12.95
CA ASN A 127 -3.89 -9.29 13.46
C ASN A 127 -3.58 -8.19 12.44
N TYR A 128 -3.45 -6.94 12.92
CA TYR A 128 -3.24 -5.77 12.06
C TYR A 128 -1.85 -5.16 12.26
N PHE A 129 -1.27 -4.70 11.15
CA PHE A 129 0.04 -4.04 11.11
C PHE A 129 -0.05 -2.81 10.23
N GLU A 130 -0.02 -1.64 10.85
CA GLU A 130 -0.13 -0.36 10.16
C GLU A 130 1.25 0.30 10.03
N GLY A 131 1.54 0.88 8.87
CA GLY A 131 2.70 1.72 8.64
C GLY A 131 2.32 3.01 7.93
N ARG A 132 3.00 4.11 8.27
CA ARG A 132 2.81 5.42 7.65
C ARG A 132 4.14 6.06 7.29
N VAL A 133 4.12 6.86 6.25
CA VAL A 133 5.21 7.77 5.93
C VAL A 133 4.61 9.16 5.64
N TYR A 134 5.10 10.15 6.34
CA TYR A 134 4.67 11.53 6.19
C TYR A 134 5.53 12.25 5.17
N GLY A 135 4.95 13.23 4.48
CA GLY A 135 5.63 14.02 3.46
C GLY A 135 4.74 15.11 2.92
N THR A 136 5.03 15.55 1.71
CA THR A 136 4.28 16.61 1.02
C THR A 136 4.01 16.24 -0.43
N ILE A 137 2.95 16.81 -1.00
CA ILE A 137 2.64 16.69 -2.42
C ILE A 137 3.41 17.76 -3.20
N SER A 138 4.18 17.34 -4.21
CA SER A 138 4.85 18.27 -5.13
C SER A 138 3.84 19.00 -6.02
N LYS A 139 4.26 20.10 -6.63
CA LYS A 139 3.43 20.86 -7.58
C LYS A 139 3.33 20.19 -8.96
N GLU A 140 4.25 19.32 -9.27
CA GLU A 140 4.36 18.59 -10.54
C GLU A 140 4.94 17.21 -10.31
N LYS A 141 4.84 16.35 -11.31
CA LYS A 141 5.44 15.02 -11.31
C LYS A 141 6.97 15.10 -11.35
N ARG A 142 7.61 14.24 -10.57
CA ARG A 142 9.08 14.13 -10.47
C ARG A 142 9.48 12.66 -10.42
N GLY A 143 10.36 12.26 -11.34
CA GLY A 143 10.83 10.87 -11.44
C GLY A 143 9.87 9.95 -12.19
N GLU A 144 10.34 8.73 -12.48
CA GLU A 144 9.64 7.76 -13.32
C GLU A 144 9.58 6.36 -12.68
N LYS A 145 10.15 6.19 -11.47
CA LYS A 145 10.18 4.91 -10.77
C LYS A 145 8.93 4.74 -9.88
N GLY A 146 8.77 3.51 -9.37
CA GLY A 146 7.68 3.21 -8.47
C GLY A 146 6.33 3.10 -9.18
N PHE A 147 5.26 3.37 -8.46
CA PHE A 147 3.88 3.31 -8.96
C PHE A 147 2.95 4.22 -8.16
N GLY A 148 1.71 4.35 -8.63
CA GLY A 148 0.70 5.18 -7.96
C GLY A 148 1.13 6.64 -7.85
N TYR A 149 1.06 7.20 -6.67
CA TYR A 149 1.37 8.61 -6.40
C TYR A 149 2.85 8.88 -6.08
N ASP A 150 3.75 7.92 -6.23
CA ASP A 150 5.19 8.09 -6.00
C ASP A 150 5.79 9.33 -6.71
N PRO A 151 5.38 9.67 -7.96
CA PRO A 151 5.91 10.84 -8.65
C PRO A 151 5.56 12.19 -8.03
N ILE A 152 4.56 12.27 -7.17
CA ILE A 152 4.13 13.53 -6.55
C ILE A 152 4.30 13.55 -5.04
N PHE A 153 4.85 12.50 -4.43
CA PHE A 153 5.04 12.42 -2.98
C PHE A 153 6.52 12.57 -2.61
N ILE A 154 6.83 13.61 -1.84
CA ILE A 154 8.16 13.90 -1.30
C ILE A 154 8.13 13.55 0.19
N PRO A 155 8.81 12.47 0.64
CA PRO A 155 8.81 12.08 2.04
C PRO A 155 9.54 13.10 2.93
N LYS A 156 9.10 13.24 4.16
CA LYS A 156 9.68 14.17 5.13
C LYS A 156 11.17 13.92 5.32
N GLY A 157 11.96 15.00 5.24
CA GLY A 157 13.42 14.94 5.35
C GLY A 157 14.15 14.69 4.02
N TYR A 158 13.43 14.65 2.91
CA TYR A 158 13.98 14.51 1.56
C TYR A 158 13.54 15.65 0.65
N GLU A 159 14.29 15.90 -0.41
CA GLU A 159 13.98 16.89 -1.44
C GLU A 159 13.55 16.25 -2.77
N ILE A 160 13.60 14.92 -2.84
CA ILE A 160 13.25 14.12 -4.02
C ILE A 160 11.99 13.30 -3.75
N SER A 161 11.21 13.03 -4.81
CA SER A 161 10.02 12.20 -4.73
C SER A 161 10.36 10.72 -4.56
N PHE A 162 9.39 9.91 -4.16
CA PHE A 162 9.56 8.46 -4.14
C PHE A 162 9.92 7.90 -5.52
N ALA A 163 9.42 8.49 -6.61
CA ALA A 163 9.72 8.06 -7.96
C ALA A 163 11.14 8.43 -8.44
N GLU A 164 11.81 9.34 -7.75
CA GLU A 164 13.23 9.65 -8.01
C GLU A 164 14.17 8.74 -7.21
N MET A 165 13.67 8.14 -6.11
CA MET A 165 14.50 7.29 -5.24
C MET A 165 14.84 5.93 -5.85
N PRO A 166 16.02 5.36 -5.56
CA PRO A 166 16.26 3.94 -5.75
C PRO A 166 15.30 3.10 -4.88
N SER A 167 14.82 1.96 -5.41
CA SER A 167 13.87 1.07 -4.70
C SER A 167 14.33 0.73 -3.28
N LYS A 168 15.62 0.41 -3.10
CA LYS A 168 16.21 0.10 -1.81
C LYS A 168 16.06 1.24 -0.80
N GLN A 169 16.22 2.50 -1.25
CA GLN A 169 16.05 3.67 -0.38
C GLN A 169 14.58 3.86 -0.02
N LYS A 170 13.67 3.83 -1.02
CA LYS A 170 12.23 3.89 -0.79
C LYS A 170 11.79 2.80 0.19
N ASN A 171 12.21 1.54 -0.03
CA ASN A 171 11.85 0.40 0.80
C ASN A 171 12.44 0.44 2.22
N SER A 172 13.40 1.32 2.51
CA SER A 172 13.89 1.52 3.88
C SER A 172 13.08 2.51 4.70
N ILE A 173 12.22 3.34 4.08
CA ILE A 173 11.50 4.44 4.73
C ILE A 173 10.00 4.46 4.46
N SER A 174 9.50 3.56 3.59
CA SER A 174 8.10 3.61 3.13
C SER A 174 7.11 3.15 4.20
N HIS A 175 5.86 3.56 4.03
CA HIS A 175 4.72 3.07 4.81
C HIS A 175 4.63 1.54 4.81
N ARG A 176 4.89 0.92 3.64
CA ARG A 176 4.87 -0.55 3.50
C ARG A 176 5.99 -1.20 4.29
N SER A 177 7.20 -0.63 4.28
CA SER A 177 8.31 -1.18 5.06
C SER A 177 8.07 -1.11 6.57
N GLU A 178 7.39 -0.07 7.05
CA GLU A 178 7.01 0.01 8.47
C GLU A 178 5.97 -1.06 8.84
N ALA A 179 4.92 -1.24 8.01
CA ALA A 179 3.90 -2.26 8.23
C ALA A 179 4.52 -3.68 8.20
N VAL A 180 5.32 -3.99 7.18
CA VAL A 180 6.04 -5.28 7.06
C VAL A 180 7.01 -5.50 8.23
N GLY A 181 7.69 -4.45 8.69
CA GLY A 181 8.57 -4.53 9.86
C GLY A 181 7.83 -4.92 11.14
N LYS A 182 6.60 -4.41 11.34
CA LYS A 182 5.72 -4.80 12.46
C LYS A 182 5.24 -6.25 12.30
N PHE A 183 4.85 -6.64 11.09
CA PHE A 183 4.47 -8.02 10.75
C PHE A 183 5.61 -9.01 11.01
N LEU A 184 6.84 -8.70 10.59
CA LEU A 184 8.01 -9.52 10.86
C LEU A 184 8.31 -9.70 12.35
N LYS A 185 8.13 -8.63 13.14
CA LYS A 185 8.29 -8.71 14.60
C LYS A 185 7.26 -9.64 15.25
N PHE A 186 6.05 -9.66 14.71
CA PHE A 186 4.99 -10.58 15.15
C PHE A 186 5.37 -12.03 14.81
N LEU A 187 5.73 -12.33 13.56
CA LEU A 187 6.12 -13.68 13.12
C LEU A 187 7.35 -14.25 13.84
N ASN A 188 8.26 -13.40 14.35
CA ASN A 188 9.46 -13.86 15.04
C ASN A 188 9.27 -13.95 16.57
N LYS A 189 8.07 -13.68 17.10
CA LYS A 189 7.74 -13.88 18.53
C LYS A 189 7.07 -15.25 18.79
N GLU A 190 6.62 -15.90 17.73
CA GLU A 190 6.14 -17.28 17.74
C GLU A 190 7.29 -18.25 17.44
#